data_0d1e23405206db5a9bb7c325350f309b
#
_entry.id   0d1e23405206db5a9bb7c325350f309b
#
_cell.length_a   1.000
_cell.length_b   1.000
_cell.length_c   1.000
_cell.angle_alpha   90.00
_cell.angle_beta   90.00
_cell.angle_gamma   90.00
#
_symmetry.space_group_name_H-M   'P 1'
#
loop_
_entity.id
_entity.type
_entity.pdbx_description
1 polymer ?
#
loop_
_entity_poly.entity_id
_entity_poly.type
_entity_poly.pdbx_seq_one_letter_code
_entity_poly.pdbx_strand_id
1 'polypeptide(L)'
;EAEALGIVIENMAEAKKLLHEIKVAIRALGSINVGAIEEYKEVSERYEFLKEQIGDIEKSKSELQNIIEDLTSSMSEKFLTQFKKINEEFKVSFADFFGGGKGELILEEPDNCLESAIEIKIQPPGKSVQNINLFSGGEKSLAAMALLFTVLKVTPSPFCIYDEVEAALDDVNVERFAKY
;
A
#
# COMPACT_ATOMS: atom_id res chain seq x y z
N GLU A 1 36.78 2.32 -66.65
CA GLU A 1 35.81 2.52 -65.55
C GLU A 1 35.64 4.02 -65.17
N ALA A 2 36.73 4.81 -65.07
CA ALA A 2 36.62 6.25 -64.73
C ALA A 2 35.93 7.06 -65.83
N GLU A 3 36.11 6.73 -67.10
CA GLU A 3 35.41 7.37 -68.23
C GLU A 3 33.91 7.08 -68.23
N ALA A 4 33.46 5.93 -67.73
CA ALA A 4 32.05 5.56 -67.63
C ALA A 4 31.33 6.31 -66.52
N LEU A 5 32.05 6.88 -65.55
CA LEU A 5 31.50 7.65 -64.40
C LEU A 5 31.57 9.16 -64.60
N GLY A 6 32.14 9.65 -65.77
CA GLY A 6 32.25 11.07 -66.05
C GLY A 6 33.20 11.86 -65.14
N ILE A 7 34.11 11.17 -64.43
CA ILE A 7 35.04 11.79 -63.49
C ILE A 7 36.27 12.26 -64.22
N VAL A 8 36.47 13.57 -64.30
CA VAL A 8 37.65 14.22 -64.84
C VAL A 8 38.68 14.42 -63.75
N ILE A 9 39.84 13.73 -63.87
CA ILE A 9 40.94 13.87 -62.90
C ILE A 9 41.89 14.97 -63.44
N GLU A 10 41.79 16.14 -62.85
CA GLU A 10 42.58 17.32 -63.26
C GLU A 10 44.07 17.16 -62.88
N ASN A 11 44.38 16.50 -61.76
CA ASN A 11 45.74 16.30 -61.30
C ASN A 11 45.99 14.81 -60.94
N MET A 12 46.62 14.10 -61.85
CA MET A 12 46.93 12.66 -61.70
C MET A 12 47.92 12.37 -60.56
N ALA A 13 48.79 13.33 -60.24
CA ALA A 13 49.76 13.15 -59.14
C ALA A 13 49.12 13.21 -57.77
N GLU A 14 48.21 14.19 -57.57
CA GLU A 14 47.42 14.32 -56.34
C GLU A 14 46.42 13.17 -56.16
N ALA A 15 45.75 12.75 -57.23
CA ALA A 15 44.88 11.60 -57.20
C ALA A 15 45.59 10.32 -56.80
N LYS A 16 46.80 10.07 -57.28
CA LYS A 16 47.63 8.92 -56.89
C LYS A 16 48.08 8.99 -55.43
N LYS A 17 48.42 10.17 -54.93
CA LYS A 17 48.77 10.40 -53.52
C LYS A 17 47.59 10.11 -52.60
N LEU A 18 46.45 10.70 -52.90
CA LEU A 18 45.22 10.45 -52.13
C LEU A 18 44.81 9.00 -52.15
N LEU A 19 44.88 8.31 -53.28
CA LEU A 19 44.59 6.90 -53.40
C LEU A 19 45.53 6.07 -52.50
N HIS A 20 46.83 6.44 -52.45
CA HIS A 20 47.81 5.78 -51.60
C HIS A 20 47.47 5.98 -50.10
N GLU A 21 47.16 7.20 -49.69
CA GLU A 21 46.76 7.57 -48.33
C GLU A 21 45.52 6.77 -47.89
N ILE A 22 44.47 6.73 -48.74
CA ILE A 22 43.24 5.99 -48.49
C ILE A 22 43.53 4.48 -48.36
N LYS A 23 44.38 3.90 -49.24
CA LYS A 23 44.76 2.49 -49.16
C LYS A 23 45.56 2.17 -47.90
N VAL A 24 46.41 3.07 -47.42
CA VAL A 24 47.12 2.92 -46.16
C VAL A 24 46.13 2.99 -44.97
N ALA A 25 45.23 3.95 -44.99
CA ALA A 25 44.18 4.07 -43.97
C ALA A 25 43.28 2.81 -43.90
N ILE A 26 42.85 2.30 -45.05
CA ILE A 26 42.07 1.05 -45.12
C ILE A 26 42.83 -0.14 -44.56
N ARG A 27 44.14 -0.25 -44.87
CA ARG A 27 44.98 -1.34 -44.32
C ARG A 27 45.19 -1.20 -42.80
N ALA A 28 45.30 0.05 -42.32
CA ALA A 28 45.45 0.31 -40.89
C ALA A 28 44.22 -0.07 -40.07
N LEU A 29 43.02 -0.03 -40.66
CA LEU A 29 41.78 -0.45 -40.04
C LEU A 29 41.70 -1.99 -39.82
N GLY A 30 42.53 -2.79 -40.52
CA GLY A 30 42.57 -4.22 -40.37
C GLY A 30 41.28 -4.94 -40.82
N SER A 31 40.93 -6.01 -40.13
CA SER A 31 39.69 -6.78 -40.38
C SER A 31 38.49 -6.06 -39.77
N ILE A 32 37.74 -5.39 -40.58
CA ILE A 32 36.52 -4.68 -40.14
C ILE A 32 35.31 -5.63 -40.26
N ASN A 33 34.57 -5.77 -39.19
CA ASN A 33 33.27 -6.44 -39.25
C ASN A 33 32.23 -5.46 -39.85
N VAL A 34 31.95 -5.56 -41.14
CA VAL A 34 31.01 -4.70 -41.83
C VAL A 34 29.58 -4.91 -41.30
N GLY A 35 29.26 -6.13 -40.86
CA GLY A 35 27.97 -6.45 -40.26
C GLY A 35 27.73 -5.77 -38.91
N ALA A 36 28.79 -5.36 -38.22
CA ALA A 36 28.66 -4.69 -36.91
C ALA A 36 27.93 -3.35 -36.97
N ILE A 37 27.90 -2.68 -38.12
CA ILE A 37 27.18 -1.42 -38.30
C ILE A 37 25.66 -1.66 -38.27
N GLU A 38 25.20 -2.70 -38.95
CA GLU A 38 23.79 -3.05 -38.99
C GLU A 38 23.34 -3.60 -37.62
N GLU A 39 24.14 -4.51 -37.04
CA GLU A 39 23.91 -5.04 -35.70
C GLU A 39 23.85 -3.92 -34.64
N TYR A 40 24.77 -2.96 -34.69
CA TYR A 40 24.77 -1.81 -33.78
C TYR A 40 23.50 -0.97 -33.94
N LYS A 41 23.03 -0.75 -35.15
CA LYS A 41 21.83 0.01 -35.42
C LYS A 41 20.60 -0.67 -34.83
N GLU A 42 20.43 -1.97 -35.06
CA GLU A 42 19.32 -2.76 -34.51
C GLU A 42 19.35 -2.80 -32.98
N VAL A 43 20.53 -3.03 -32.39
CA VAL A 43 20.70 -3.04 -30.94
C VAL A 43 20.43 -1.66 -30.33
N SER A 44 20.90 -0.58 -30.99
CA SER A 44 20.68 0.79 -30.56
C SER A 44 19.20 1.17 -30.58
N GLU A 45 18.48 0.86 -31.66
CA GLU A 45 17.04 1.10 -31.77
C GLU A 45 16.27 0.33 -30.69
N ARG A 46 16.62 -0.94 -30.46
CA ARG A 46 16.02 -1.75 -29.40
C ARG A 46 16.34 -1.22 -28.01
N TYR A 47 17.57 -0.75 -27.79
CA TYR A 47 17.98 -0.16 -26.51
C TYR A 47 17.19 1.11 -26.21
N GLU A 48 17.07 2.04 -27.14
CA GLU A 48 16.31 3.27 -26.94
C GLU A 48 14.81 2.97 -26.69
N PHE A 49 14.23 2.03 -27.43
CA PHE A 49 12.86 1.58 -27.18
C PHE A 49 12.68 1.02 -25.76
N LEU A 50 13.57 0.11 -25.33
CA LEU A 50 13.49 -0.46 -24.00
C LEU A 50 13.72 0.58 -22.89
N LYS A 51 14.60 1.53 -23.13
CA LYS A 51 14.88 2.64 -22.20
C LYS A 51 13.65 3.55 -22.01
N GLU A 52 12.93 3.84 -23.10
CA GLU A 52 11.66 4.57 -23.03
C GLU A 52 10.62 3.80 -22.23
N GLN A 53 10.45 2.50 -22.52
CA GLN A 53 9.52 1.62 -21.79
C GLN A 53 9.84 1.54 -20.29
N ILE A 54 11.13 1.44 -19.93
CA ILE A 54 11.56 1.46 -18.53
C ILE A 54 11.20 2.80 -17.88
N GLY A 55 11.45 3.91 -18.55
CA GLY A 55 11.10 5.25 -18.07
C GLY A 55 9.60 5.40 -17.78
N ASP A 56 8.75 4.90 -18.67
CA ASP A 56 7.29 4.92 -18.49
C ASP A 56 6.83 4.05 -17.33
N ILE A 57 7.45 2.87 -17.16
CA ILE A 57 7.16 1.96 -16.04
C ILE A 57 7.61 2.59 -14.70
N GLU A 58 8.80 3.19 -14.65
CA GLU A 58 9.30 3.86 -13.45
C GLU A 58 8.41 5.04 -13.05
N LYS A 59 7.95 5.81 -14.01
CA LYS A 59 7.00 6.91 -13.78
C LYS A 59 5.68 6.37 -13.22
N SER A 60 5.10 5.36 -13.86
CA SER A 60 3.85 4.73 -13.41
C SER A 60 3.99 4.13 -12.01
N LYS A 61 5.14 3.50 -11.70
CA LYS A 61 5.46 2.99 -10.37
C LYS A 61 5.47 4.10 -9.32
N SER A 62 6.12 5.23 -9.63
CA SER A 62 6.17 6.39 -8.72
C SER A 62 4.78 6.99 -8.48
N GLU A 63 3.96 7.12 -9.52
CA GLU A 63 2.58 7.59 -9.40
C GLU A 63 1.73 6.66 -8.50
N LEU A 64 1.86 5.34 -8.70
CA LEU A 64 1.17 4.36 -7.85
C LEU A 64 1.64 4.40 -6.39
N GLN A 65 2.94 4.59 -6.14
CA GLN A 65 3.47 4.73 -4.79
C GLN A 65 2.88 5.95 -4.08
N ASN A 66 2.82 7.10 -4.76
CA ASN A 66 2.21 8.31 -4.21
C ASN A 66 0.72 8.09 -3.87
N ILE A 67 -0.03 7.42 -4.77
CA ILE A 67 -1.45 7.09 -4.51
C ILE A 67 -1.59 6.20 -3.28
N ILE A 68 -0.72 5.20 -3.12
CA ILE A 68 -0.74 4.30 -1.94
C ILE A 68 -0.46 5.10 -0.66
N GLU A 69 0.51 6.01 -0.67
CA GLU A 69 0.84 6.85 0.48
C GLU A 69 -0.33 7.77 0.86
N ASP A 70 -0.95 8.43 -0.12
CA ASP A 70 -2.12 9.29 0.08
C ASP A 70 -3.31 8.52 0.64
N LEU A 71 -3.60 7.33 0.07
CA LEU A 71 -4.67 6.46 0.55
C LEU A 71 -4.40 5.96 1.97
N THR A 72 -3.19 5.51 2.26
CA THR A 72 -2.80 5.03 3.60
C THR A 72 -2.93 6.13 4.62
N SER A 73 -2.48 7.35 4.31
CA SER A 73 -2.64 8.52 5.17
C SER A 73 -4.12 8.85 5.44
N SER A 74 -4.94 8.89 4.38
CA SER A 74 -6.37 9.14 4.50
C SER A 74 -7.11 8.06 5.29
N MET A 75 -6.71 6.78 5.12
CA MET A 75 -7.25 5.66 5.89
C MET A 75 -6.91 5.78 7.36
N SER A 76 -5.65 6.10 7.69
CA SER A 76 -5.19 6.29 9.07
C SER A 76 -5.95 7.41 9.78
N GLU A 77 -6.12 8.55 9.13
CA GLU A 77 -6.87 9.68 9.69
C GLU A 77 -8.33 9.32 9.97
N LYS A 78 -9.00 8.69 8.99
CA LYS A 78 -10.39 8.24 9.14
C LYS A 78 -10.52 7.19 10.23
N PHE A 79 -9.60 6.23 10.28
CA PHE A 79 -9.58 5.18 11.31
C PHE A 79 -9.46 5.80 12.70
N LEU A 80 -8.47 6.64 12.94
CA LEU A 80 -8.26 7.29 14.23
C LEU A 80 -9.45 8.15 14.66
N THR A 81 -10.07 8.84 13.70
CA THR A 81 -11.27 9.63 13.96
C THR A 81 -12.45 8.77 14.40
N GLN A 82 -12.69 7.64 13.72
CA GLN A 82 -13.76 6.71 14.08
C GLN A 82 -13.42 5.95 15.36
N PHE A 83 -12.18 5.52 15.53
CA PHE A 83 -11.72 4.86 16.74
C PHE A 83 -11.96 5.72 18.00
N LYS A 84 -11.65 7.01 17.94
CA LYS A 84 -11.94 7.94 19.04
C LYS A 84 -13.43 8.00 19.36
N LYS A 85 -14.29 8.13 18.35
CA LYS A 85 -15.75 8.14 18.54
C LYS A 85 -16.25 6.84 19.17
N ILE A 86 -15.78 5.70 18.66
CA ILE A 86 -16.14 4.38 19.19
C ILE A 86 -15.66 4.26 20.64
N ASN A 87 -14.45 4.69 20.96
CA ASN A 87 -13.90 4.60 22.32
C ASN A 87 -14.70 5.47 23.30
N GLU A 88 -15.06 6.70 22.93
CA GLU A 88 -15.89 7.58 23.79
C GLU A 88 -17.29 6.98 24.02
N GLU A 89 -17.93 6.47 22.97
CA GLU A 89 -19.25 5.82 23.11
C GLU A 89 -19.15 4.50 23.87
N PHE A 90 -18.03 3.75 23.73
CA PHE A 90 -17.81 2.51 24.47
C PHE A 90 -17.73 2.74 25.99
N LYS A 91 -17.13 3.84 26.44
CA LYS A 91 -17.10 4.22 27.84
C LYS A 91 -18.51 4.36 28.41
N VAL A 92 -19.41 4.98 27.64
CA VAL A 92 -20.80 5.17 28.03
C VAL A 92 -21.58 3.85 28.00
N SER A 93 -21.54 3.17 26.86
CA SER A 93 -22.27 1.91 26.67
C SER A 93 -21.81 0.83 27.66
N PHE A 94 -20.52 0.75 27.96
CA PHE A 94 -20.02 -0.17 28.99
C PHE A 94 -20.60 0.12 30.38
N ALA A 95 -20.61 1.39 30.78
CA ALA A 95 -21.18 1.78 32.08
C ALA A 95 -22.67 1.46 32.17
N ASP A 96 -23.42 1.67 31.08
CA ASP A 96 -24.85 1.34 31.02
C ASP A 96 -25.08 -0.18 31.14
N PHE A 97 -24.36 -0.99 30.37
CA PHE A 97 -24.49 -2.46 30.40
C PHE A 97 -24.10 -3.07 31.73
N PHE A 98 -23.04 -2.59 32.37
CA PHE A 98 -22.54 -3.15 33.63
C PHE A 98 -23.17 -2.50 34.87
N GLY A 99 -24.00 -1.47 34.70
CA GLY A 99 -24.54 -0.69 35.80
C GLY A 99 -23.46 0.12 36.53
N GLY A 100 -22.46 0.58 35.77
CA GLY A 100 -21.30 1.35 36.22
C GLY A 100 -19.97 0.75 35.75
N GLY A 101 -18.88 1.26 36.27
CA GLY A 101 -17.53 0.82 35.88
C GLY A 101 -16.94 1.64 34.73
N LYS A 102 -15.88 1.14 34.12
CA LYS A 102 -15.18 1.81 33.03
C LYS A 102 -14.77 0.81 31.95
N GLY A 103 -14.98 1.16 30.69
CA GLY A 103 -14.47 0.43 29.52
C GLY A 103 -13.65 1.37 28.66
N GLU A 104 -12.56 0.88 28.09
CA GLU A 104 -11.69 1.65 27.22
C GLU A 104 -11.04 0.75 26.16
N LEU A 105 -10.95 1.27 24.95
CA LEU A 105 -10.21 0.66 23.84
C LEU A 105 -8.86 1.35 23.69
N ILE A 106 -7.79 0.56 23.60
CA ILE A 106 -6.42 1.08 23.49
C ILE A 106 -5.77 0.46 22.25
N LEU A 107 -5.15 1.31 21.42
CA LEU A 107 -4.27 0.86 20.35
C LEU A 107 -2.89 0.52 20.94
N GLU A 108 -2.37 -0.66 20.64
CA GLU A 108 -1.03 -1.06 21.09
C GLU A 108 0.05 -0.24 20.37
N GLU A 109 -0.13 0.02 19.08
CA GLU A 109 0.78 0.78 18.24
C GLU A 109 0.08 1.98 17.59
N PRO A 110 -0.04 3.13 18.28
CA PRO A 110 -0.75 4.29 17.74
C PRO A 110 -0.16 4.85 16.44
N ASP A 111 1.17 4.73 16.26
CA ASP A 111 1.87 5.22 15.08
C ASP A 111 1.60 4.36 13.83
N ASN A 112 1.28 3.08 14.02
CA ASN A 112 0.86 2.16 12.96
C ASN A 112 -0.58 1.69 13.19
N CYS A 113 -1.50 2.64 13.29
CA CYS A 113 -2.87 2.40 13.72
C CYS A 113 -3.66 1.41 12.84
N LEU A 114 -3.31 1.25 11.55
CA LEU A 114 -4.00 0.35 10.62
C LEU A 114 -3.66 -1.13 10.84
N GLU A 115 -2.49 -1.42 11.39
CA GLU A 115 -2.02 -2.78 11.69
C GLU A 115 -2.00 -3.06 13.20
N SER A 116 -2.27 -2.04 14.02
CA SER A 116 -2.25 -2.11 15.47
C SER A 116 -3.30 -3.07 16.00
N ALA A 117 -2.95 -3.89 16.98
CA ALA A 117 -3.93 -4.60 17.78
C ALA A 117 -4.69 -3.61 18.69
N ILE A 118 -5.96 -3.95 18.97
CA ILE A 118 -6.81 -3.18 19.88
C ILE A 118 -6.98 -3.98 21.19
N GLU A 119 -6.45 -3.42 22.26
CA GLU A 119 -6.65 -3.97 23.61
C GLU A 119 -7.94 -3.43 24.22
N ILE A 120 -8.76 -4.32 24.80
CA ILE A 120 -9.98 -3.93 25.51
C ILE A 120 -9.69 -3.99 27.00
N LYS A 121 -9.64 -2.82 27.66
CA LYS A 121 -9.52 -2.71 29.11
C LYS A 121 -10.87 -2.42 29.72
N ILE A 122 -11.26 -3.24 30.68
CA ILE A 122 -12.53 -3.10 31.37
C ILE A 122 -12.35 -3.14 32.89
N GLN A 123 -13.21 -2.39 33.57
CA GLN A 123 -13.32 -2.33 35.03
C GLN A 123 -14.79 -2.39 35.42
N PRO A 124 -15.38 -3.56 35.57
CA PRO A 124 -16.71 -3.67 36.15
C PRO A 124 -16.79 -3.09 37.57
N PRO A 125 -17.98 -2.72 38.04
CA PRO A 125 -18.16 -2.22 39.40
C PRO A 125 -17.59 -3.16 40.46
N GLY A 126 -16.79 -2.62 41.39
CA GLY A 126 -16.15 -3.37 42.47
C GLY A 126 -14.94 -4.20 42.09
N LYS A 127 -14.46 -4.13 40.84
CA LYS A 127 -13.25 -4.85 40.38
C LYS A 127 -12.14 -3.86 39.95
N SER A 128 -10.91 -4.34 39.89
CA SER A 128 -9.79 -3.58 39.34
C SER A 128 -9.80 -3.60 37.81
N VAL A 129 -9.17 -2.61 37.18
CA VAL A 129 -8.95 -2.57 35.73
C VAL A 129 -8.14 -3.78 35.29
N GLN A 130 -8.64 -4.51 34.31
CA GLN A 130 -7.97 -5.69 33.76
C GLN A 130 -8.25 -5.82 32.26
N ASN A 131 -7.39 -6.57 31.55
CA ASN A 131 -7.65 -6.99 30.19
C ASN A 131 -8.86 -7.94 30.15
N ILE A 132 -9.69 -7.80 29.13
CA ILE A 132 -10.91 -8.62 28.94
C ILE A 132 -10.64 -10.12 29.02
N ASN A 133 -9.44 -10.57 28.66
CA ASN A 133 -9.07 -11.98 28.66
C ASN A 133 -9.07 -12.63 30.07
N LEU A 134 -8.99 -11.82 31.12
CA LEU A 134 -8.95 -12.28 32.54
C LEU A 134 -10.33 -12.41 33.18
N PHE A 135 -11.41 -12.04 32.48
CA PHE A 135 -12.77 -12.08 32.99
C PHE A 135 -13.47 -13.42 32.73
N SER A 136 -14.58 -13.66 33.46
CA SER A 136 -15.43 -14.81 33.22
C SER A 136 -16.09 -14.80 31.84
N GLY A 137 -16.58 -15.97 31.39
CA GLY A 137 -17.23 -16.10 30.09
C GLY A 137 -18.41 -15.11 29.92
N GLY A 138 -19.31 -15.04 30.90
CA GLY A 138 -20.45 -14.12 30.85
C GLY A 138 -20.08 -12.65 30.86
N GLU A 139 -19.05 -12.25 31.61
CA GLU A 139 -18.55 -10.89 31.59
C GLU A 139 -17.88 -10.51 30.24
N LYS A 140 -17.14 -11.46 29.64
CA LYS A 140 -16.57 -11.28 28.30
C LYS A 140 -17.68 -11.10 27.26
N SER A 141 -18.71 -11.93 27.30
CA SER A 141 -19.84 -11.84 26.39
C SER A 141 -20.59 -10.51 26.53
N LEU A 142 -20.83 -10.08 27.78
CA LEU A 142 -21.48 -8.78 28.03
C LEU A 142 -20.64 -7.60 27.54
N ALA A 143 -19.31 -7.63 27.72
CA ALA A 143 -18.41 -6.60 27.21
C ALA A 143 -18.35 -6.59 25.67
N ALA A 144 -18.35 -7.77 25.05
CA ALA A 144 -18.42 -7.88 23.60
C ALA A 144 -19.74 -7.30 23.02
N MET A 145 -20.86 -7.54 23.71
CA MET A 145 -22.12 -6.93 23.33
C MET A 145 -22.11 -5.41 23.51
N ALA A 146 -21.60 -4.90 24.63
CA ALA A 146 -21.43 -3.46 24.83
C ALA A 146 -20.62 -2.82 23.68
N LEU A 147 -19.58 -3.49 23.22
CA LEU A 147 -18.80 -3.03 22.08
C LEU A 147 -19.60 -3.10 20.77
N LEU A 148 -20.31 -4.19 20.52
CA LEU A 148 -21.16 -4.34 19.33
C LEU A 148 -22.19 -3.21 19.24
N PHE A 149 -22.92 -2.96 20.33
CA PHE A 149 -23.90 -1.87 20.37
C PHE A 149 -23.27 -0.49 20.25
N THR A 150 -22.06 -0.31 20.80
CA THR A 150 -21.27 0.91 20.61
C THR A 150 -21.00 1.16 19.13
N VAL A 151 -20.55 0.15 18.40
CA VAL A 151 -20.28 0.25 16.95
C VAL A 151 -21.57 0.58 16.20
N LEU A 152 -22.69 -0.05 16.55
CA LEU A 152 -23.98 0.20 15.92
C LEU A 152 -24.52 1.60 16.21
N LYS A 153 -24.25 2.17 17.39
CA LYS A 153 -24.60 3.59 17.68
C LYS A 153 -23.78 4.58 16.86
N VAL A 154 -22.48 4.31 16.71
CA VAL A 154 -21.57 5.19 15.95
C VAL A 154 -21.79 5.07 14.43
N THR A 155 -22.05 3.85 13.97
CA THR A 155 -22.30 3.51 12.56
C THR A 155 -23.60 2.73 12.44
N PRO A 156 -24.76 3.42 12.50
CA PRO A 156 -26.05 2.74 12.55
C PRO A 156 -26.33 1.94 11.27
N SER A 157 -26.70 0.69 11.44
CA SER A 157 -27.24 -0.17 10.38
C SER A 157 -28.72 0.09 10.20
N PRO A 158 -29.27 -0.05 8.99
CA PRO A 158 -30.72 0.10 8.74
C PRO A 158 -31.58 -0.88 9.56
N PHE A 159 -31.06 -2.08 9.82
CA PHE A 159 -31.67 -3.09 10.71
C PHE A 159 -30.59 -4.05 11.18
N CYS A 160 -30.82 -4.71 12.31
CA CYS A 160 -29.96 -5.75 12.87
C CYS A 160 -30.86 -6.94 13.27
N ILE A 161 -30.36 -8.15 13.04
CA ILE A 161 -31.00 -9.38 13.49
C ILE A 161 -30.04 -10.03 14.49
N TYR A 162 -30.53 -10.28 15.70
CA TYR A 162 -29.80 -10.97 16.76
C TYR A 162 -30.37 -12.37 16.92
N ASP A 163 -29.49 -13.35 16.92
CA ASP A 163 -29.84 -14.76 17.10
C ASP A 163 -29.05 -15.33 18.26
N GLU A 164 -29.72 -15.81 19.30
CA GLU A 164 -29.16 -16.47 20.50
C GLU A 164 -28.01 -15.67 21.19
N VAL A 165 -27.97 -14.35 21.11
CA VAL A 165 -26.90 -13.52 21.71
C VAL A 165 -26.89 -13.64 23.24
N GLU A 166 -28.03 -13.94 23.85
CA GLU A 166 -28.20 -14.14 25.30
C GLU A 166 -27.68 -15.50 25.80
N ALA A 167 -27.49 -16.50 24.92
CA ALA A 167 -27.11 -17.85 25.30
C ALA A 167 -25.82 -17.96 26.15
N ALA A 168 -24.92 -16.96 25.99
CA ALA A 168 -23.66 -16.87 26.71
C ALA A 168 -23.75 -16.01 28.01
N LEU A 169 -24.94 -15.47 28.34
CA LEU A 169 -25.16 -14.60 29.49
C LEU A 169 -25.78 -15.39 30.66
N ASP A 170 -25.47 -14.97 31.87
CA ASP A 170 -26.22 -15.36 33.06
C ASP A 170 -27.51 -14.52 33.17
N ASP A 171 -28.45 -14.98 34.03
CA ASP A 171 -29.78 -14.37 34.18
C ASP A 171 -29.74 -12.87 34.51
N VAL A 172 -28.75 -12.43 35.29
CA VAL A 172 -28.56 -11.02 35.66
C VAL A 172 -28.13 -10.17 34.44
N ASN A 173 -27.25 -10.72 33.61
CA ASN A 173 -26.77 -10.07 32.43
C ASN A 173 -27.78 -10.09 31.28
N VAL A 174 -28.63 -11.12 31.19
CA VAL A 174 -29.80 -11.15 30.29
C VAL A 174 -30.76 -10.02 30.62
N GLU A 175 -31.08 -9.80 31.91
CA GLU A 175 -31.95 -8.68 32.30
C GLU A 175 -31.36 -7.30 31.96
N ARG A 176 -30.04 -7.14 32.12
CA ARG A 176 -29.35 -5.89 31.72
C ARG A 176 -29.38 -5.70 30.23
N PHE A 177 -29.12 -6.74 29.48
CA PHE A 177 -29.18 -6.72 28.01
C PHE A 177 -30.60 -6.34 27.52
N ALA A 178 -31.64 -6.91 28.10
CA ALA A 178 -33.02 -6.64 27.70
C ALA A 178 -33.50 -5.22 28.02
N LYS A 179 -32.87 -4.54 28.97
CA LYS A 179 -33.17 -3.13 29.32
C LYS A 179 -32.48 -2.11 28.43
N TYR A 180 -31.40 -2.51 27.74
CA TYR A 180 -30.60 -1.65 26.89
C TYR A 180 -31.18 -1.54 25.48
#